data_a4902ba2794b5dd6af9b6eef0fcc1a5a
#
_entry.id   a4902ba2794b5dd6af9b6eef0fcc1a5a
#
_cell.length_a   1.000
_cell.length_b   1.000
_cell.length_c   1.000
_cell.angle_alpha   90.00
_cell.angle_beta   90.00
_cell.angle_gamma   90.00
#
_symmetry.space_group_name_H-M   'P 1'
#
loop_
_entity.id
_entity.type
_entity.pdbx_description
1 polymer ?
#
loop_
_entity_poly.entity_id
_entity_poly.type
_entity_poly.pdbx_seq_one_letter_code
_entity_poly.pdbx_strand_id
1 'polypeptide(L)'
;MGNLTRRGLLKSSVVGAAATVLPAFSAGVASAQRTGRIRQSVCRWCYSHIPVEQLGEFAAKIGLRGIDLLQPDEYEIPRRHGIVCTMGYAGGGEIGKALNRVENHAAIEQAFRTNIPRAAQAGVPNVITFSGNRAGMSDDEGARNTIAGLRGVKKIAEDHGVTICLELLNSKRDHHDYTCDSTAWGVGVVREVNSPNVKLLYDIYHMQIMEGDLIETIRRNMQWIGHFHTGGVPGRHELDGTQEIQGDGVMRAIADAGFRGYVAHEFVPTGDPLESLRKAAELCDV
;
A
#
# COMPACT_ATOMS: atom_id res chain seq x y z
N MET A 1 80.42 31.64 -32.89
CA MET A 1 80.30 32.28 -34.21
C MET A 1 78.82 32.20 -34.54
N GLY A 2 78.19 33.18 -34.51
CA GLY A 2 77.73 34.35 -35.17
C GLY A 2 76.22 34.30 -35.11
N ASN A 3 75.60 35.10 -34.41
CA ASN A 3 75.13 36.47 -34.61
C ASN A 3 73.94 36.64 -35.57
N LEU A 4 73.00 37.38 -35.03
CA LEU A 4 72.14 38.44 -35.57
C LEU A 4 70.74 38.04 -36.06
N THR A 5 69.81 38.62 -35.65
CA THR A 5 69.15 39.87 -35.25
C THR A 5 67.89 40.15 -36.07
N ARG A 6 66.94 40.71 -35.39
CA ARG A 6 65.99 41.80 -35.68
C ARG A 6 64.64 41.53 -36.32
N ARG A 7 63.68 41.89 -35.50
CA ARG A 7 62.64 42.91 -35.74
C ARG A 7 61.83 42.83 -37.02
N GLY A 8 60.57 42.76 -36.82
CA GLY A 8 59.60 43.29 -37.77
C GLY A 8 58.14 42.98 -37.54
N LEU A 9 57.46 43.96 -37.06
CA LEU A 9 56.10 44.38 -37.29
C LEU A 9 54.91 43.60 -36.67
N LEU A 10 54.30 44.34 -35.80
CA LEU A 10 52.89 44.30 -35.42
C LEU A 10 51.95 44.20 -36.63
N LYS A 11 51.03 43.21 -36.59
CA LYS A 11 49.70 43.37 -37.19
C LYS A 11 48.70 42.80 -36.21
N SER A 12 47.87 43.69 -35.65
CA SER A 12 46.71 43.40 -34.82
C SER A 12 45.70 42.61 -35.63
N SER A 13 45.38 41.42 -35.15
CA SER A 13 44.22 40.70 -35.63
C SER A 13 43.34 40.44 -34.41
N VAL A 14 42.18 41.10 -34.35
CA VAL A 14 41.13 40.90 -33.45
C VAL A 14 40.53 39.52 -33.78
N VAL A 15 40.76 38.53 -32.91
CA VAL A 15 40.08 37.26 -32.96
C VAL A 15 38.90 37.34 -32.02
N GLY A 16 37.72 37.44 -32.60
CA GLY A 16 36.45 37.33 -31.84
C GLY A 16 36.33 35.95 -31.22
N ALA A 17 36.25 35.93 -29.91
CA ALA A 17 35.90 34.71 -29.17
C ALA A 17 34.42 34.40 -29.39
N ALA A 18 34.15 33.45 -30.27
CA ALA A 18 32.81 32.82 -30.33
C ALA A 18 32.65 31.94 -29.12
N ALA A 19 31.83 32.40 -28.16
CA ALA A 19 31.38 31.57 -27.06
C ALA A 19 30.44 30.48 -27.61
N THR A 20 30.94 29.27 -27.74
CA THR A 20 30.13 28.08 -27.99
C THR A 20 29.31 27.79 -26.73
N VAL A 21 28.05 28.19 -26.76
CA VAL A 21 27.04 27.75 -25.76
C VAL A 21 26.80 26.26 -26.04
N LEU A 22 27.38 25.40 -25.22
CA LEU A 22 27.02 23.99 -25.19
C LEU A 22 25.60 23.90 -24.67
N PRO A 23 24.67 23.18 -25.33
CA PRO A 23 23.37 22.93 -24.77
C PRO A 23 23.55 22.11 -23.52
N ALA A 24 23.02 22.61 -22.39
CA ALA A 24 22.88 21.84 -21.19
C ALA A 24 21.94 20.66 -21.52
N PHE A 25 22.49 19.46 -21.67
CA PHE A 25 21.73 18.25 -21.65
C PHE A 25 21.14 18.13 -20.24
N SER A 26 19.90 18.58 -20.06
CA SER A 26 19.09 18.09 -18.97
C SER A 26 18.92 16.59 -19.22
N ALA A 27 19.68 15.77 -18.50
CA ALA A 27 19.44 14.35 -18.40
C ALA A 27 18.06 14.21 -17.74
N GLY A 28 17.02 14.20 -18.56
CA GLY A 28 15.72 13.73 -18.15
C GLY A 28 15.95 12.28 -17.70
N VAL A 29 15.79 12.02 -16.42
CA VAL A 29 15.70 10.66 -15.89
C VAL A 29 14.56 10.02 -16.67
N ALA A 30 14.90 9.19 -17.67
CA ALA A 30 13.92 8.41 -18.39
C ALA A 30 13.24 7.54 -17.32
N SER A 31 12.00 7.86 -16.99
CA SER A 31 11.15 6.98 -16.18
C SER A 31 11.15 5.65 -16.91
N ALA A 32 11.79 4.64 -16.34
CA ALA A 32 11.70 3.28 -16.86
C ALA A 32 10.21 2.96 -17.02
N GLN A 33 9.81 2.55 -18.21
CA GLN A 33 8.40 2.26 -18.49
C GLN A 33 7.99 1.11 -17.57
N ARG A 34 7.12 1.39 -16.59
CA ARG A 34 6.68 0.41 -15.63
C ARG A 34 5.91 -0.71 -16.32
N THR A 35 6.12 -1.94 -15.90
CA THR A 35 5.38 -3.09 -16.43
C THR A 35 3.90 -3.00 -16.08
N GLY A 36 3.59 -2.40 -14.93
CA GLY A 36 2.23 -2.06 -14.51
C GLY A 36 1.34 -3.27 -14.22
N ARG A 37 1.91 -4.46 -14.02
CA ARG A 37 1.14 -5.66 -13.69
C ARG A 37 0.53 -5.60 -12.29
N ILE A 38 1.17 -4.85 -11.38
CA ILE A 38 0.70 -4.58 -10.02
C ILE A 38 0.22 -3.12 -9.94
N ARG A 39 -0.99 -2.91 -9.43
CA ARG A 39 -1.48 -1.59 -9.08
C ARG A 39 -0.99 -1.25 -7.68
N GLN A 40 -0.02 -0.36 -7.59
CA GLN A 40 0.61 -0.01 -6.33
C GLN A 40 -0.01 1.24 -5.70
N SER A 41 -0.05 1.29 -4.37
CA SER A 41 -0.47 2.45 -3.57
C SER A 41 0.44 2.62 -2.35
N VAL A 42 0.16 3.60 -1.49
CA VAL A 42 0.94 3.90 -0.28
C VAL A 42 0.03 4.14 0.92
N CYS A 43 0.36 3.57 2.07
CA CYS A 43 -0.39 3.77 3.31
C CYS A 43 -0.07 5.13 3.93
N ARG A 44 -1.11 5.90 4.22
CA ARG A 44 -1.04 7.27 4.72
C ARG A 44 -0.29 7.42 6.05
N TRP A 45 -0.52 6.52 6.99
CA TRP A 45 0.02 6.65 8.34
C TRP A 45 1.55 6.58 8.41
N CYS A 46 2.19 5.79 7.53
CA CYS A 46 3.66 5.70 7.45
C CYS A 46 4.31 7.03 7.05
N TYR A 47 3.55 7.92 6.42
CA TYR A 47 3.96 9.23 5.89
C TYR A 47 3.16 10.36 6.54
N SER A 48 2.72 10.19 7.79
CA SER A 48 1.82 11.14 8.48
C SER A 48 2.39 12.56 8.63
N HIS A 49 3.71 12.70 8.62
CA HIS A 49 4.43 13.97 8.66
C HIS A 49 4.41 14.75 7.31
N ILE A 50 4.02 14.10 6.21
CA ILE A 50 3.88 14.72 4.88
C ILE A 50 2.41 15.07 4.69
N PRO A 51 2.02 16.29 4.29
CA PRO A 51 0.64 16.59 3.95
C PRO A 51 0.10 15.64 2.89
N VAL A 52 -1.14 15.16 3.04
CA VAL A 52 -1.75 14.16 2.15
C VAL A 52 -1.78 14.62 0.68
N GLU A 53 -1.95 15.92 0.44
CA GLU A 53 -1.90 16.53 -0.88
C GLU A 53 -0.52 16.34 -1.54
N GLN A 54 0.57 16.60 -0.79
CA GLN A 54 1.95 16.42 -1.28
C GLN A 54 2.28 14.95 -1.50
N LEU A 55 1.82 14.07 -0.60
CA LEU A 55 1.97 12.63 -0.78
C LEU A 55 1.25 12.16 -2.04
N GLY A 56 0.05 12.67 -2.32
CA GLY A 56 -0.74 12.37 -3.51
C GLY A 56 -0.04 12.80 -4.81
N GLU A 57 0.49 14.01 -4.84
CA GLU A 57 1.27 14.52 -5.96
C GLU A 57 2.49 13.63 -6.24
N PHE A 58 3.26 13.32 -5.19
CA PHE A 58 4.45 12.49 -5.33
C PHE A 58 4.09 11.05 -5.76
N ALA A 59 3.08 10.44 -5.13
CA ALA A 59 2.60 9.09 -5.47
C ALA A 59 2.21 9.00 -6.95
N ALA A 60 1.45 9.97 -7.46
CA ALA A 60 1.09 10.04 -8.87
C ALA A 60 2.33 10.19 -9.77
N LYS A 61 3.27 11.06 -9.41
CA LYS A 61 4.52 11.31 -10.16
C LYS A 61 5.37 10.04 -10.30
N ILE A 62 5.45 9.22 -9.25
CA ILE A 62 6.20 7.96 -9.30
C ILE A 62 5.36 6.78 -9.82
N GLY A 63 4.14 7.02 -10.30
CA GLY A 63 3.29 6.05 -10.99
C GLY A 63 2.47 5.14 -10.06
N LEU A 64 2.36 5.45 -8.76
CA LEU A 64 1.40 4.80 -7.89
C LEU A 64 -0.03 5.14 -8.33
N ARG A 65 -0.98 4.30 -7.94
CA ARG A 65 -2.39 4.44 -8.32
C ARG A 65 -3.27 4.95 -7.19
N GLY A 66 -2.71 5.10 -5.98
CA GLY A 66 -3.51 5.59 -4.88
C GLY A 66 -2.80 5.75 -3.55
N ILE A 67 -3.60 6.17 -2.57
CA ILE A 67 -3.23 6.28 -1.16
C ILE A 67 -4.20 5.42 -0.36
N ASP A 68 -3.66 4.64 0.56
CA ASP A 68 -4.40 3.79 1.47
C ASP A 68 -4.64 4.45 2.82
N LEU A 69 -5.67 3.97 3.53
CA LEU A 69 -5.95 4.28 4.92
C LEU A 69 -6.22 5.77 5.15
N LEU A 70 -7.03 6.35 4.26
CA LEU A 70 -7.57 7.69 4.41
C LEU A 70 -8.86 7.70 5.23
N GLN A 71 -9.13 8.82 5.90
CA GLN A 71 -10.39 9.07 6.57
C GLN A 71 -11.48 9.48 5.56
N PRO A 72 -12.78 9.35 5.91
CA PRO A 72 -13.88 9.65 4.98
C PRO A 72 -13.91 11.08 4.43
N ASP A 73 -13.32 12.05 5.10
CA ASP A 73 -13.19 13.43 4.66
C ASP A 73 -11.99 13.68 3.73
N GLU A 74 -11.06 12.71 3.65
CA GLU A 74 -9.86 12.76 2.81
C GLU A 74 -10.01 11.99 1.50
N TYR A 75 -11.07 11.18 1.31
CA TYR A 75 -11.21 10.26 0.16
C TYR A 75 -11.06 10.93 -1.21
N GLU A 76 -11.49 12.17 -1.34
CA GLU A 76 -11.45 12.91 -2.61
C GLU A 76 -10.08 13.56 -2.90
N ILE A 77 -9.18 13.65 -1.91
CA ILE A 77 -7.90 14.35 -2.07
C ILE A 77 -7.03 13.71 -3.18
N PRO A 78 -6.83 12.38 -3.22
CA PRO A 78 -5.99 11.76 -4.25
C PRO A 78 -6.49 11.99 -5.68
N ARG A 79 -7.79 12.18 -5.89
CA ARG A 79 -8.39 12.39 -7.23
C ARG A 79 -7.89 13.66 -7.91
N ARG A 80 -7.49 14.67 -7.16
CA ARG A 80 -6.89 15.90 -7.69
C ARG A 80 -5.58 15.64 -8.43
N HIS A 81 -4.92 14.51 -8.12
CA HIS A 81 -3.67 14.06 -8.72
C HIS A 81 -3.86 12.88 -9.70
N GLY A 82 -5.11 12.54 -10.06
CA GLY A 82 -5.43 11.45 -10.99
C GLY A 82 -5.25 10.04 -10.41
N ILE A 83 -5.17 9.93 -9.08
CA ILE A 83 -5.11 8.66 -8.33
C ILE A 83 -6.31 8.57 -7.36
N VAL A 84 -6.48 7.45 -6.64
CA VAL A 84 -7.65 7.23 -5.79
C VAL A 84 -7.26 6.89 -4.35
N CYS A 85 -8.19 7.00 -3.41
CA CYS A 85 -8.10 6.28 -2.15
C CYS A 85 -8.35 4.80 -2.43
N THR A 86 -7.38 3.92 -2.17
CA THR A 86 -7.46 2.49 -2.54
C THR A 86 -7.99 1.61 -1.41
N MET A 87 -7.86 2.09 -0.17
CA MET A 87 -8.43 1.54 1.04
C MET A 87 -8.79 2.70 1.98
N GLY A 88 -10.03 2.75 2.44
CA GLY A 88 -10.48 3.78 3.36
C GLY A 88 -10.83 3.26 4.74
N TYR A 89 -10.71 4.10 5.77
CA TYR A 89 -11.38 3.86 7.04
C TYR A 89 -12.88 4.18 6.90
N ALA A 90 -13.73 3.27 7.31
CA ALA A 90 -15.19 3.47 7.28
C ALA A 90 -15.85 3.24 8.63
N GLY A 91 -15.05 3.15 9.70
CA GLY A 91 -15.53 2.84 11.05
C GLY A 91 -15.69 1.35 11.30
N GLY A 92 -14.86 0.52 10.67
CA GLY A 92 -14.83 -0.95 10.79
C GLY A 92 -14.29 -1.48 12.13
N GLY A 93 -14.30 -0.66 13.17
CA GLY A 93 -13.73 -0.97 14.49
C GLY A 93 -12.30 -0.51 14.65
N GLU A 94 -11.75 -0.76 15.83
CA GLU A 94 -10.33 -0.56 16.16
C GLU A 94 -9.62 -1.91 16.16
N ILE A 95 -8.30 -1.93 15.97
CA ILE A 95 -7.50 -3.18 15.94
C ILE A 95 -7.83 -4.09 17.13
N GLY A 96 -7.84 -3.55 18.34
CA GLY A 96 -8.11 -4.33 19.56
C GLY A 96 -9.59 -4.53 19.92
N LYS A 97 -10.50 -3.76 19.29
CA LYS A 97 -11.94 -3.74 19.65
C LYS A 97 -12.79 -3.68 18.37
N ALA A 98 -13.13 -4.81 17.84
CA ALA A 98 -13.90 -4.89 16.61
C ALA A 98 -14.86 -6.09 16.57
N LEU A 99 -14.90 -6.80 15.46
CA LEU A 99 -15.97 -7.72 15.08
C LEU A 99 -16.06 -9.01 15.93
N ASN A 100 -15.00 -9.41 16.65
CA ASN A 100 -15.07 -10.56 17.54
C ASN A 100 -15.91 -10.30 18.81
N ARG A 101 -16.36 -9.06 19.01
CA ARG A 101 -17.21 -8.64 20.14
C ARG A 101 -18.58 -8.21 19.63
N VAL A 102 -19.62 -8.94 20.00
CA VAL A 102 -21.01 -8.71 19.57
C VAL A 102 -21.48 -7.30 19.96
N GLU A 103 -21.04 -6.81 21.11
CA GLU A 103 -21.36 -5.46 21.60
C GLU A 103 -20.88 -4.33 20.68
N ASN A 104 -19.89 -4.58 19.81
CA ASN A 104 -19.39 -3.61 18.86
C ASN A 104 -20.18 -3.60 17.54
N HIS A 105 -20.93 -4.65 17.23
CA HIS A 105 -21.56 -4.83 15.93
C HIS A 105 -22.48 -3.68 15.55
N ALA A 106 -23.33 -3.22 16.46
CA ALA A 106 -24.27 -2.14 16.16
C ALA A 106 -23.56 -0.82 15.78
N ALA A 107 -22.47 -0.48 16.48
CA ALA A 107 -21.69 0.72 16.19
C ALA A 107 -20.97 0.61 14.85
N ILE A 108 -20.34 -0.54 14.55
CA ILE A 108 -19.66 -0.83 13.29
C ILE A 108 -20.66 -0.82 12.13
N GLU A 109 -21.81 -1.45 12.28
CA GLU A 109 -22.88 -1.44 11.27
C GLU A 109 -23.33 -0.01 10.97
N GLN A 110 -23.59 0.79 11.99
CA GLN A 110 -24.01 2.18 11.81
C GLN A 110 -22.93 3.01 11.09
N ALA A 111 -21.66 2.81 11.44
CA ALA A 111 -20.55 3.48 10.78
C ALA A 111 -20.43 3.09 9.29
N PHE A 112 -20.55 1.80 8.99
CA PHE A 112 -20.52 1.31 7.61
C PHE A 112 -21.71 1.79 6.79
N ARG A 113 -22.92 1.83 7.37
CA ARG A 113 -24.10 2.43 6.71
C ARG A 113 -23.89 3.89 6.33
N THR A 114 -23.13 4.63 7.12
CA THR A 114 -22.81 6.03 6.85
C THR A 114 -21.68 6.19 5.85
N ASN A 115 -20.58 5.42 5.98
CA ASN A 115 -19.34 5.72 5.29
C ASN A 115 -19.11 4.87 4.02
N ILE A 116 -19.68 3.68 3.87
CA ILE A 116 -19.57 2.89 2.62
C ILE A 116 -20.20 3.63 1.43
N PRO A 117 -21.39 4.24 1.54
CA PRO A 117 -21.92 5.07 0.45
C PRO A 117 -21.00 6.23 0.07
N ARG A 118 -20.36 6.88 1.05
CA ARG A 118 -19.36 7.96 0.81
C ARG A 118 -18.12 7.41 0.11
N ALA A 119 -17.64 6.23 0.53
CA ALA A 119 -16.53 5.56 -0.13
C ALA A 119 -16.85 5.25 -1.59
N ALA A 120 -18.02 4.68 -1.87
CA ALA A 120 -18.48 4.39 -3.23
C ALA A 120 -18.57 5.65 -4.09
N GLN A 121 -19.14 6.74 -3.56
CA GLN A 121 -19.25 8.03 -4.25
C GLN A 121 -17.86 8.60 -4.60
N ALA A 122 -16.89 8.45 -3.69
CA ALA A 122 -15.51 8.89 -3.90
C ALA A 122 -14.69 7.92 -4.77
N GLY A 123 -15.25 6.78 -5.18
CA GLY A 123 -14.55 5.76 -5.98
C GLY A 123 -13.54 4.94 -5.17
N VAL A 124 -13.71 4.86 -3.84
CA VAL A 124 -12.89 4.02 -2.95
C VAL A 124 -13.34 2.57 -3.08
N PRO A 125 -12.50 1.66 -3.57
CA PRO A 125 -12.92 0.28 -3.83
C PRO A 125 -12.98 -0.59 -2.59
N ASN A 126 -12.20 -0.28 -1.55
CA ASN A 126 -12.07 -1.10 -0.35
C ASN A 126 -12.19 -0.27 0.92
N VAL A 127 -12.71 -0.90 1.97
CA VAL A 127 -12.68 -0.36 3.34
C VAL A 127 -12.16 -1.42 4.30
N ILE A 128 -11.35 -0.97 5.28
CA ILE A 128 -10.72 -1.85 6.25
C ILE A 128 -11.62 -2.15 7.43
N THR A 129 -11.49 -3.36 7.99
CA THR A 129 -12.07 -3.78 9.27
C THR A 129 -11.12 -4.73 10.00
N PHE A 130 -11.38 -4.93 11.29
CA PHE A 130 -10.55 -5.74 12.17
C PHE A 130 -11.37 -6.80 12.91
N SER A 131 -10.69 -7.86 13.36
CA SER A 131 -11.33 -8.86 14.22
C SER A 131 -11.47 -8.39 15.67
N GLY A 132 -10.43 -7.75 16.20
CA GLY A 132 -10.31 -7.46 17.62
C GLY A 132 -9.38 -8.43 18.34
N ASN A 133 -9.05 -8.13 19.60
CA ASN A 133 -8.24 -8.99 20.46
C ASN A 133 -9.09 -10.11 21.07
N ARG A 134 -8.47 -11.26 21.34
CA ARG A 134 -9.11 -12.42 22.00
C ARG A 134 -9.62 -12.06 23.38
N ALA A 135 -8.80 -11.44 24.22
CA ALA A 135 -9.11 -11.10 25.62
C ALA A 135 -9.81 -12.27 26.34
N GLY A 136 -9.21 -13.46 26.22
CA GLY A 136 -9.71 -14.70 26.81
C GLY A 136 -10.79 -15.45 26.02
N MET A 137 -11.26 -14.92 24.89
CA MET A 137 -12.20 -15.60 23.99
C MET A 137 -11.47 -16.67 23.18
N SER A 138 -12.14 -17.80 22.91
CA SER A 138 -11.59 -18.81 22.00
C SER A 138 -11.62 -18.35 20.55
N ASP A 139 -10.73 -18.90 19.72
CA ASP A 139 -10.69 -18.60 18.30
C ASP A 139 -12.00 -18.95 17.58
N ASP A 140 -12.65 -20.05 17.97
CA ASP A 140 -13.95 -20.46 17.43
C ASP A 140 -15.07 -19.49 17.78
N GLU A 141 -15.10 -18.97 18.99
CA GLU A 141 -16.08 -17.96 19.41
C GLU A 141 -15.82 -16.64 18.69
N GLY A 142 -14.54 -16.20 18.63
CA GLY A 142 -14.13 -15.03 17.89
C GLY A 142 -14.51 -15.11 16.40
N ALA A 143 -14.34 -16.29 15.79
CA ALA A 143 -14.75 -16.54 14.39
C ALA A 143 -16.28 -16.42 14.23
N ARG A 144 -17.07 -17.07 15.07
CA ARG A 144 -18.54 -16.99 15.01
C ARG A 144 -19.04 -15.55 15.14
N ASN A 145 -18.48 -14.79 16.08
CA ASN A 145 -18.86 -13.40 16.28
C ASN A 145 -18.45 -12.52 15.10
N THR A 146 -17.22 -12.68 14.58
CA THR A 146 -16.74 -11.94 13.41
C THR A 146 -17.59 -12.24 12.16
N ILE A 147 -17.95 -13.51 11.94
CA ILE A 147 -18.87 -13.93 10.85
C ILE A 147 -20.25 -13.27 11.02
N ALA A 148 -20.80 -13.26 12.22
CA ALA A 148 -22.09 -12.62 12.49
C ALA A 148 -22.06 -11.12 12.20
N GLY A 149 -21.03 -10.39 12.66
CA GLY A 149 -20.84 -8.97 12.38
C GLY A 149 -20.69 -8.67 10.89
N LEU A 150 -19.86 -9.44 10.18
CA LEU A 150 -19.68 -9.27 8.72
C LEU A 150 -20.95 -9.60 7.93
N ARG A 151 -21.73 -10.61 8.33
CA ARG A 151 -23.02 -10.91 7.72
C ARG A 151 -24.04 -9.77 7.89
N GLY A 152 -23.99 -9.03 9.00
CA GLY A 152 -24.81 -7.84 9.24
C GLY A 152 -24.53 -6.69 8.28
N VAL A 153 -23.28 -6.58 7.79
CA VAL A 153 -22.84 -5.45 6.96
C VAL A 153 -22.57 -5.80 5.50
N LYS A 154 -22.47 -7.08 5.12
CA LYS A 154 -22.08 -7.48 3.75
C LYS A 154 -23.00 -6.91 2.67
N LYS A 155 -24.31 -6.83 2.94
CA LYS A 155 -25.27 -6.29 1.97
C LYS A 155 -25.01 -4.82 1.65
N ILE A 156 -24.57 -4.03 2.61
CA ILE A 156 -24.23 -2.63 2.41
C ILE A 156 -23.05 -2.53 1.42
N ALA A 157 -22.04 -3.38 1.60
CA ALA A 157 -20.88 -3.46 0.73
C ALA A 157 -21.26 -3.90 -0.69
N GLU A 158 -22.09 -4.95 -0.82
CA GLU A 158 -22.60 -5.47 -2.09
C GLU A 158 -23.41 -4.42 -2.86
N ASP A 159 -24.35 -3.73 -2.20
CA ASP A 159 -25.23 -2.73 -2.80
C ASP A 159 -24.45 -1.51 -3.36
N HIS A 160 -23.26 -1.23 -2.80
CA HIS A 160 -22.42 -0.10 -3.21
C HIS A 160 -21.17 -0.51 -4.01
N GLY A 161 -20.92 -1.80 -4.21
CA GLY A 161 -19.75 -2.30 -4.92
C GLY A 161 -18.42 -2.02 -4.22
N VAL A 162 -18.45 -1.81 -2.89
CA VAL A 162 -17.27 -1.59 -2.05
C VAL A 162 -16.91 -2.90 -1.34
N THR A 163 -15.63 -3.24 -1.26
CA THR A 163 -15.18 -4.46 -0.56
C THR A 163 -14.78 -4.15 0.87
N ILE A 164 -15.35 -4.87 1.83
CA ILE A 164 -14.87 -4.87 3.22
C ILE A 164 -13.71 -5.84 3.32
N CYS A 165 -12.54 -5.36 3.73
CA CYS A 165 -11.34 -6.17 3.88
C CYS A 165 -11.01 -6.37 5.37
N LEU A 166 -11.09 -7.62 5.83
CA LEU A 166 -10.68 -8.03 7.18
C LEU A 166 -9.15 -8.20 7.20
N GLU A 167 -8.47 -7.44 8.04
CA GLU A 167 -7.02 -7.44 8.07
C GLU A 167 -6.43 -8.60 8.89
N LEU A 168 -5.40 -9.22 8.31
CA LEU A 168 -4.52 -10.20 8.94
C LEU A 168 -3.36 -9.48 9.62
N LEU A 169 -3.25 -9.59 10.94
CA LEU A 169 -2.18 -8.96 11.72
C LEU A 169 -1.37 -9.99 12.51
N ASN A 170 -0.13 -9.64 12.88
CA ASN A 170 0.67 -10.51 13.71
C ASN A 170 0.37 -10.31 15.20
N SER A 171 0.10 -11.41 15.92
CA SER A 171 -0.04 -11.42 17.37
C SER A 171 1.29 -11.67 18.10
N LYS A 172 2.35 -12.06 17.38
CA LYS A 172 3.66 -12.40 17.97
C LYS A 172 4.46 -11.19 18.44
N ARG A 173 4.30 -10.02 17.79
CA ARG A 173 5.14 -8.83 18.03
C ARG A 173 4.33 -7.56 18.22
N ASP A 174 3.50 -7.17 17.22
CA ASP A 174 2.97 -5.82 17.14
C ASP A 174 1.56 -5.68 17.72
N HIS A 175 0.73 -6.72 17.56
CA HIS A 175 -0.69 -6.69 17.95
C HIS A 175 -1.01 -7.89 18.85
N HIS A 176 -0.37 -7.94 20.02
CA HIS A 176 -0.56 -9.05 20.97
C HIS A 176 -2.04 -9.35 21.17
N ASP A 177 -2.36 -10.66 21.16
CA ASP A 177 -3.70 -11.19 21.39
C ASP A 177 -4.72 -10.91 20.25
N TYR A 178 -4.30 -10.36 19.12
CA TYR A 178 -5.18 -10.18 17.95
C TYR A 178 -5.71 -11.50 17.42
N THR A 179 -7.01 -11.57 17.04
CA THR A 179 -7.66 -12.84 16.72
C THR A 179 -7.40 -13.31 15.28
N CYS A 180 -7.51 -12.41 14.29
CA CYS A 180 -7.27 -12.73 12.87
C CYS A 180 -5.77 -12.71 12.55
N ASP A 181 -5.01 -13.63 13.14
CA ASP A 181 -3.56 -13.68 13.06
C ASP A 181 -3.02 -14.87 12.24
N SER A 182 -3.90 -15.57 11.54
CA SER A 182 -3.53 -16.63 10.59
C SER A 182 -4.42 -16.61 9.35
N THR A 183 -3.81 -16.94 8.21
CA THR A 183 -4.51 -17.01 6.92
C THR A 183 -5.66 -18.03 6.97
N ALA A 184 -5.45 -19.19 7.60
CA ALA A 184 -6.46 -20.22 7.70
C ALA A 184 -7.72 -19.75 8.45
N TRP A 185 -7.54 -19.04 9.56
CA TRP A 185 -8.65 -18.47 10.33
C TRP A 185 -9.40 -17.40 9.52
N GLY A 186 -8.67 -16.45 8.93
CA GLY A 186 -9.25 -15.38 8.12
C GLY A 186 -10.02 -15.90 6.90
N VAL A 187 -9.47 -16.86 6.17
CA VAL A 187 -10.14 -17.54 5.04
C VAL A 187 -11.39 -18.28 5.52
N GLY A 188 -11.32 -18.96 6.66
CA GLY A 188 -12.49 -19.61 7.26
C GLY A 188 -13.64 -18.63 7.48
N VAL A 189 -13.34 -17.45 8.04
CA VAL A 189 -14.31 -16.39 8.29
C VAL A 189 -14.91 -15.85 6.99
N VAL A 190 -14.11 -15.37 6.05
CA VAL A 190 -14.63 -14.73 4.82
C VAL A 190 -15.37 -15.73 3.92
N ARG A 191 -14.94 -16.99 3.89
CA ARG A 191 -15.63 -18.06 3.20
C ARG A 191 -17.02 -18.32 3.77
N GLU A 192 -17.13 -18.37 5.10
CA GLU A 192 -18.42 -18.61 5.80
C GLU A 192 -19.37 -17.41 5.70
N VAL A 193 -18.84 -16.16 5.59
CA VAL A 193 -19.64 -14.97 5.30
C VAL A 193 -20.27 -15.07 3.92
N ASN A 194 -19.58 -15.67 2.96
CA ASN A 194 -20.04 -15.92 1.60
C ASN A 194 -20.56 -14.66 0.90
N SER A 195 -19.62 -13.72 0.63
CA SER A 195 -19.89 -12.48 -0.10
C SER A 195 -18.74 -12.14 -1.03
N PRO A 196 -18.99 -11.70 -2.27
CA PRO A 196 -17.93 -11.22 -3.15
C PRO A 196 -17.26 -9.94 -2.62
N ASN A 197 -17.99 -9.18 -1.78
CA ASN A 197 -17.56 -7.90 -1.22
C ASN A 197 -17.08 -7.99 0.24
N VAL A 198 -16.73 -9.20 0.70
CA VAL A 198 -16.04 -9.41 1.98
C VAL A 198 -14.82 -10.29 1.71
N LYS A 199 -13.64 -9.74 1.90
CA LYS A 199 -12.35 -10.35 1.58
C LYS A 199 -11.36 -10.15 2.73
N LEU A 200 -10.15 -10.68 2.57
CA LEU A 200 -9.02 -10.39 3.44
C LEU A 200 -8.20 -9.22 2.89
N LEU A 201 -7.68 -8.42 3.80
CA LEU A 201 -6.46 -7.66 3.57
C LEU A 201 -5.31 -8.55 4.03
N TYR A 202 -4.47 -8.96 3.10
CA TYR A 202 -3.30 -9.79 3.37
C TYR A 202 -2.08 -8.89 3.53
N ASP A 203 -1.67 -8.68 4.77
CA ASP A 203 -0.44 -7.94 5.06
C ASP A 203 0.77 -8.89 5.04
N ILE A 204 1.62 -8.71 4.04
CA ILE A 204 2.81 -9.52 3.79
C ILE A 204 3.78 -9.46 4.97
N TYR A 205 3.97 -8.27 5.57
CA TYR A 205 4.81 -8.11 6.76
C TYR A 205 4.29 -8.94 7.93
N HIS A 206 3.00 -8.83 8.22
CA HIS A 206 2.40 -9.55 9.34
C HIS A 206 2.42 -11.06 9.13
N MET A 207 2.09 -11.52 7.93
CA MET A 207 2.04 -12.96 7.64
C MET A 207 3.42 -13.59 7.50
N GLN A 208 4.46 -12.83 7.11
CA GLN A 208 5.84 -13.31 7.21
C GLN A 208 6.21 -13.65 8.66
N ILE A 209 5.85 -12.79 9.60
CA ILE A 209 6.13 -13.00 11.05
C ILE A 209 5.33 -14.20 11.60
N MET A 210 4.09 -14.36 11.17
CA MET A 210 3.20 -15.40 11.71
C MET A 210 3.43 -16.76 11.07
N GLU A 211 3.51 -16.82 9.75
CA GLU A 211 3.40 -18.08 9.00
C GLU A 211 4.61 -18.34 8.09
N GLY A 212 5.18 -17.31 7.45
CA GLY A 212 6.11 -17.51 6.35
C GLY A 212 5.42 -18.11 5.13
N ASP A 213 6.17 -18.85 4.27
CA ASP A 213 5.64 -19.53 3.07
C ASP A 213 4.67 -18.68 2.24
N LEU A 214 4.99 -17.37 2.12
CA LEU A 214 4.11 -16.35 1.58
C LEU A 214 3.59 -16.67 0.19
N ILE A 215 4.49 -17.08 -0.73
CA ILE A 215 4.15 -17.28 -2.15
C ILE A 215 3.10 -18.38 -2.30
N GLU A 216 3.31 -19.52 -1.65
CA GLU A 216 2.36 -20.63 -1.73
C GLU A 216 1.04 -20.33 -1.03
N THR A 217 1.10 -19.68 0.15
CA THR A 217 -0.09 -19.27 0.91
C THR A 217 -0.93 -18.27 0.09
N ILE A 218 -0.31 -17.27 -0.54
CA ILE A 218 -0.99 -16.30 -1.40
C ILE A 218 -1.65 -17.00 -2.60
N ARG A 219 -0.94 -17.87 -3.32
CA ARG A 219 -1.47 -18.60 -4.48
C ARG A 219 -2.71 -19.41 -4.14
N ARG A 220 -2.66 -20.17 -3.04
CA ARG A 220 -3.78 -21.01 -2.59
C ARG A 220 -5.02 -20.20 -2.18
N ASN A 221 -4.80 -19.00 -1.66
CA ASN A 221 -5.87 -18.22 -1.05
C ASN A 221 -6.25 -16.96 -1.84
N MET A 222 -5.69 -16.74 -3.04
CA MET A 222 -5.87 -15.54 -3.85
C MET A 222 -7.34 -15.12 -4.02
N GLN A 223 -8.24 -16.08 -4.20
CA GLN A 223 -9.69 -15.79 -4.36
C GLN A 223 -10.32 -15.10 -3.13
N TRP A 224 -9.71 -15.23 -1.95
CA TRP A 224 -10.20 -14.66 -0.70
C TRP A 224 -9.54 -13.32 -0.35
N ILE A 225 -8.53 -12.90 -1.11
CA ILE A 225 -7.76 -11.70 -0.85
C ILE A 225 -8.29 -10.57 -1.73
N GLY A 226 -8.63 -9.43 -1.12
CA GLY A 226 -9.11 -8.22 -1.80
C GLY A 226 -8.06 -7.12 -1.88
N HIS A 227 -7.07 -7.15 -0.99
CA HIS A 227 -6.04 -6.11 -0.87
C HIS A 227 -4.76 -6.68 -0.26
N PHE A 228 -3.62 -6.04 -0.55
CA PHE A 228 -2.34 -6.39 0.05
C PHE A 228 -1.67 -5.18 0.68
N HIS A 229 -1.00 -5.41 1.83
CA HIS A 229 -0.02 -4.50 2.39
C HIS A 229 1.38 -5.11 2.33
N THR A 230 2.42 -4.26 2.24
CA THR A 230 3.82 -4.66 2.22
C THR A 230 4.63 -3.94 3.29
N GLY A 231 5.61 -4.63 3.84
CA GLY A 231 6.61 -4.05 4.74
C GLY A 231 7.76 -5.04 4.92
N GLY A 232 8.98 -4.54 5.12
CA GLY A 232 10.15 -5.39 5.33
C GLY A 232 10.18 -6.01 6.72
N VAL A 233 10.61 -7.27 6.84
CA VAL A 233 10.86 -7.96 8.10
C VAL A 233 12.36 -8.17 8.24
N PRO A 234 12.97 -7.79 9.36
CA PRO A 234 12.38 -7.24 10.58
C PRO A 234 12.08 -5.75 10.50
N GLY A 235 11.25 -5.25 11.42
CA GLY A 235 11.11 -3.83 11.75
C GLY A 235 10.09 -3.03 10.94
N ARG A 236 9.42 -3.64 9.94
CA ARG A 236 8.46 -2.97 9.05
C ARG A 236 9.06 -1.78 8.30
N HIS A 237 10.32 -1.95 7.85
CA HIS A 237 11.09 -0.95 7.12
C HIS A 237 11.04 -1.18 5.59
N GLU A 238 12.01 -0.59 4.87
CA GLU A 238 12.14 -0.69 3.42
C GLU A 238 12.09 -2.15 2.92
N LEU A 239 11.74 -2.34 1.64
CA LEU A 239 11.67 -3.65 0.98
C LEU A 239 13.00 -4.03 0.30
N ASP A 240 14.11 -3.52 0.78
CA ASP A 240 15.43 -3.72 0.19
C ASP A 240 16.14 -5.01 0.67
N GLY A 241 17.43 -5.15 0.37
CA GLY A 241 18.21 -6.32 0.73
C GLY A 241 18.57 -6.46 2.21
N THR A 242 18.10 -5.58 3.09
CA THR A 242 18.34 -5.63 4.55
C THR A 242 17.30 -6.44 5.30
N GLN A 243 16.29 -6.94 4.61
CA GLN A 243 15.16 -7.67 5.18
C GLN A 243 15.03 -9.09 4.58
N GLU A 244 14.20 -9.94 5.19
CA GLU A 244 14.15 -11.38 4.86
C GLU A 244 13.14 -11.77 3.78
N ILE A 245 12.22 -10.86 3.38
CA ILE A 245 11.20 -11.14 2.37
C ILE A 245 11.80 -10.95 0.97
N GLN A 246 11.68 -11.94 0.11
CA GLN A 246 12.02 -11.79 -1.29
C GLN A 246 10.90 -11.04 -2.04
N GLY A 247 10.89 -9.70 -1.94
CA GLY A 247 9.79 -8.84 -2.34
C GLY A 247 9.38 -9.00 -3.81
N ASP A 248 10.32 -9.02 -4.74
CA ASP A 248 10.06 -9.19 -6.17
C ASP A 248 9.46 -10.56 -6.50
N GLY A 249 9.87 -11.63 -5.80
CA GLY A 249 9.30 -12.97 -5.94
C GLY A 249 7.84 -13.02 -5.48
N VAL A 250 7.53 -12.38 -4.37
CA VAL A 250 6.16 -12.27 -3.85
C VAL A 250 5.30 -11.46 -4.82
N MET A 251 5.80 -10.30 -5.33
CA MET A 251 5.06 -9.49 -6.29
C MET A 251 4.79 -10.22 -7.60
N ARG A 252 5.76 -10.97 -8.13
CA ARG A 252 5.53 -11.84 -9.30
C ARG A 252 4.44 -12.87 -9.03
N ALA A 253 4.45 -13.51 -7.86
CA ALA A 253 3.42 -14.50 -7.51
C ALA A 253 2.01 -13.88 -7.47
N ILE A 254 1.87 -12.67 -6.92
CA ILE A 254 0.61 -11.90 -6.91
C ILE A 254 0.16 -11.58 -8.34
N ALA A 255 1.08 -11.08 -9.18
CA ALA A 255 0.80 -10.73 -10.56
C ALA A 255 0.42 -11.96 -11.41
N ASP A 256 1.16 -13.06 -11.29
CA ASP A 256 0.93 -14.31 -12.02
C ASP A 256 -0.39 -14.99 -11.62
N ALA A 257 -0.82 -14.82 -10.37
CA ALA A 257 -2.15 -15.25 -9.92
C ALA A 257 -3.30 -14.38 -10.46
N GLY A 258 -3.00 -13.35 -11.26
CA GLY A 258 -4.00 -12.50 -11.92
C GLY A 258 -4.69 -11.51 -11.00
N PHE A 259 -4.07 -11.13 -9.87
CA PHE A 259 -4.64 -10.14 -8.96
C PHE A 259 -4.89 -8.80 -9.64
N ARG A 260 -6.07 -8.20 -9.40
CA ARG A 260 -6.50 -6.94 -10.02
C ARG A 260 -6.77 -5.82 -9.02
N GLY A 261 -6.60 -6.09 -7.72
CA GLY A 261 -6.71 -5.11 -6.65
C GLY A 261 -5.46 -4.25 -6.52
N TYR A 262 -5.22 -3.75 -5.33
CA TYR A 262 -4.08 -2.89 -5.03
C TYR A 262 -3.14 -3.54 -4.03
N VAL A 263 -1.85 -3.21 -4.15
CA VAL A 263 -0.79 -3.55 -3.21
C VAL A 263 -0.25 -2.24 -2.65
N ALA A 264 -0.47 -2.00 -1.36
CA ALA A 264 -0.06 -0.76 -0.71
C ALA A 264 1.25 -0.93 0.06
N HIS A 265 2.14 0.04 -0.10
CA HIS A 265 3.38 0.11 0.66
C HIS A 265 3.09 0.62 2.07
N GLU A 266 3.23 -0.26 3.05
CA GLU A 266 2.99 0.00 4.46
C GLU A 266 4.24 -0.28 5.28
N PHE A 267 5.29 0.45 5.03
CA PHE A 267 6.54 0.39 5.77
C PHE A 267 6.93 1.75 6.33
N VAL A 268 7.70 1.73 7.43
CA VAL A 268 8.22 2.94 8.08
C VAL A 268 9.61 3.22 7.52
N PRO A 269 9.77 4.28 6.72
CA PRO A 269 11.07 4.62 6.13
C PRO A 269 12.13 4.91 7.19
N THR A 270 13.35 4.40 7.00
CA THR A 270 14.53 4.71 7.84
C THR A 270 15.40 5.81 7.23
N GLY A 271 15.27 6.05 5.92
CA GLY A 271 15.96 7.09 5.17
C GLY A 271 15.02 8.22 4.73
N ASP A 272 15.31 8.84 3.58
CA ASP A 272 14.41 9.81 2.96
C ASP A 272 13.10 9.11 2.59
N PRO A 273 11.95 9.55 3.14
CA PRO A 273 10.69 8.84 2.98
C PRO A 273 10.23 8.71 1.52
N LEU A 274 10.39 9.77 0.73
CA LEU A 274 9.93 9.78 -0.64
C LEU A 274 10.84 8.95 -1.56
N GLU A 275 12.13 8.98 -1.30
CA GLU A 275 13.09 8.14 -2.01
C GLU A 275 12.92 6.66 -1.67
N SER A 276 12.65 6.32 -0.41
CA SER A 276 12.33 4.96 0.03
C SER A 276 11.07 4.45 -0.65
N LEU A 277 10.02 5.28 -0.76
CA LEU A 277 8.79 4.93 -1.47
C LEU A 277 9.03 4.72 -2.97
N ARG A 278 9.83 5.56 -3.61
CA ARG A 278 10.18 5.42 -5.03
C ARG A 278 10.88 4.08 -5.30
N LYS A 279 11.86 3.71 -4.46
CA LYS A 279 12.59 2.44 -4.57
C LYS A 279 11.68 1.22 -4.36
N ALA A 280 10.80 1.28 -3.36
CA ALA A 280 9.82 0.23 -3.13
C ALA A 280 8.90 0.05 -4.34
N ALA A 281 8.44 1.16 -4.92
CA ALA A 281 7.60 1.13 -6.10
C ALA A 281 8.32 0.56 -7.35
N GLU A 282 9.62 0.76 -7.48
CA GLU A 282 10.44 0.18 -8.55
C GLU A 282 10.68 -1.32 -8.33
N LEU A 283 11.01 -1.74 -7.10
CA LEU A 283 11.21 -3.15 -6.76
C LEU A 283 9.94 -3.98 -7.00
N CYS A 284 8.78 -3.41 -6.74
CA CYS A 284 7.49 -4.08 -6.88
C CYS A 284 6.89 -4.00 -8.29
N ASP A 285 7.56 -3.38 -9.25
CA ASP A 285 7.11 -3.29 -10.64
C ASP A 285 7.60 -4.49 -11.46
N VAL A 286 6.85 -5.60 -11.44
CA VAL A 286 7.19 -6.91 -11.99
C VAL A 286 6.36 -7.28 -13.23
#